data_831d18f3a9fec425f44019ceb7614917
#
_entry.id   831d18f3a9fec425f44019ceb7614917
#
_cell.length_a   1.000
_cell.length_b   1.000
_cell.length_c   1.000
_cell.angle_alpha   90.00
_cell.angle_beta   90.00
_cell.angle_gamma   90.00
#
_symmetry.space_group_name_H-M   'P 1'
#
loop_
_entity.id
_entity.type
_entity.pdbx_description
1 polymer ?
#
loop_
_entity_poly.entity_id
_entity_poly.type
_entity_poly.pdbx_seq_one_letter_code
_entity_poly.pdbx_strand_id
1 'polypeptide(L)'
;MKLGSLELASPFILSPLESVSDAAFRRLCWSLGAGFTWTEMIRARGLVRNNKSTIDLIDSFDADVPTGVQLMVANEKELEEALAKLDALAATTHPHFKNLRAVDLNFGCPSPEVIKVGAGPALLKRHHKLKAIFQVLRAWKQRTALPIGAVTAKVRLGLNRAEMDQKVVLPIVELANELLDGVTVHARHAREESTTPAHWEAIAEAKQRATVPVIGNGDVVSADSARKLMQETGCDAVMIARGAIRSPWIFRELTGRGSGQPTLAELDAAEAEWNRRATELQSKPKYFEWHREGFRRLRARLSGQAVTGTGLPANEHMR
;
A
#
# COMPACT_ATOMS: atom_id res chain seq x y z
N MET A 1 8.85 -4.20 14.63
CA MET A 1 8.14 -5.34 13.99
C MET A 1 8.93 -5.80 12.79
N LYS A 2 8.90 -7.13 12.47
CA LYS A 2 9.61 -7.68 11.31
C LYS A 2 8.64 -8.30 10.31
N LEU A 3 8.92 -8.10 9.02
CA LEU A 3 8.34 -8.84 7.91
C LEU A 3 9.48 -9.61 7.22
N GLY A 4 9.54 -10.91 7.39
CA GLY A 4 10.72 -11.68 6.98
C GLY A 4 11.99 -11.13 7.66
N SER A 5 12.98 -10.70 6.86
CA SER A 5 14.18 -10.02 7.37
C SER A 5 14.07 -8.48 7.38
N LEU A 6 12.97 -7.92 6.85
CA LEU A 6 12.73 -6.48 6.85
C LEU A 6 12.28 -6.01 8.23
N GLU A 7 13.03 -5.10 8.83
CA GLU A 7 12.65 -4.43 10.06
C GLU A 7 11.90 -3.13 9.74
N LEU A 8 10.67 -3.02 10.24
CA LEU A 8 9.85 -1.82 10.07
C LEU A 8 10.17 -0.80 11.16
N ALA A 9 10.29 0.48 10.80
CA ALA A 9 10.55 1.56 11.75
C ALA A 9 9.38 1.78 12.74
N SER A 10 8.16 1.45 12.34
CA SER A 10 6.96 1.44 13.19
C SER A 10 5.93 0.44 12.63
N PRO A 11 4.90 0.04 13.39
CA PRO A 11 3.84 -0.84 12.89
C PRO A 11 2.79 -0.12 12.01
N PHE A 12 2.99 1.15 11.68
CA PHE A 12 2.07 1.97 10.92
C PHE A 12 2.59 2.21 9.51
N ILE A 13 1.96 1.60 8.52
CA ILE A 13 2.45 1.50 7.14
C ILE A 13 1.61 2.37 6.22
N LEU A 14 2.25 3.12 5.31
CA LEU A 14 1.53 3.83 4.25
C LEU A 14 1.00 2.83 3.21
N SER A 15 -0.29 2.89 2.92
CA SER A 15 -0.92 2.06 1.88
C SER A 15 -0.42 2.43 0.48
N PRO A 16 -0.32 1.48 -0.46
CA PRO A 16 -0.22 1.78 -1.89
C PRO A 16 -1.49 2.48 -2.36
N LEU A 17 -1.37 3.69 -2.89
CA LEU A 17 -2.50 4.56 -3.26
C LEU A 17 -2.29 5.08 -4.67
N GLU A 18 -3.06 4.57 -5.62
CA GLU A 18 -3.00 5.00 -7.02
C GLU A 18 -3.25 6.50 -7.15
N SER A 19 -2.39 7.20 -7.88
CA SER A 19 -2.38 8.65 -8.08
C SER A 19 -2.15 9.50 -6.82
N VAL A 20 -1.66 8.92 -5.73
CA VAL A 20 -1.40 9.61 -4.46
C VAL A 20 -0.04 9.28 -3.88
N SER A 21 0.35 8.00 -3.80
CA SER A 21 1.59 7.60 -3.12
C SER A 21 2.82 7.71 -4.04
N ASP A 22 3.00 8.88 -4.67
CA ASP A 22 4.23 9.21 -5.37
C ASP A 22 5.43 9.28 -4.39
N ALA A 23 6.65 9.38 -4.91
CA ALA A 23 7.85 9.33 -4.09
C ALA A 23 7.92 10.49 -3.07
N ALA A 24 7.46 11.69 -3.45
CA ALA A 24 7.48 12.85 -2.56
C ALA A 24 6.50 12.66 -1.39
N PHE A 25 5.31 12.11 -1.63
CA PHE A 25 4.35 11.80 -0.57
C PHE A 25 4.80 10.66 0.33
N ARG A 26 5.43 9.62 -0.23
CA ARG A 26 6.05 8.55 0.57
C ARG A 26 7.12 9.11 1.51
N ARG A 27 7.98 10.02 1.01
CA ARG A 27 8.98 10.70 1.84
C ARG A 27 8.35 11.52 2.96
N LEU A 28 7.31 12.29 2.68
CA LEU A 28 6.58 13.04 3.70
C LEU A 28 6.04 12.11 4.79
N CYS A 29 5.35 11.04 4.42
CA CYS A 29 4.82 10.08 5.39
C CYS A 29 5.95 9.39 6.19
N TRP A 30 7.06 9.03 5.52
CA TRP A 30 8.24 8.44 6.16
C TRP A 30 8.87 9.39 7.18
N SER A 31 9.09 10.65 6.83
CA SER A 31 9.65 11.65 7.76
C SER A 31 8.78 11.89 8.99
N LEU A 32 7.47 11.70 8.84
CA LEU A 32 6.49 11.79 9.92
C LEU A 32 6.33 10.50 10.73
N GLY A 33 7.03 9.42 10.39
CA GLY A 33 7.07 8.19 11.19
C GLY A 33 6.32 6.99 10.62
N ALA A 34 5.91 7.02 9.34
CA ALA A 34 5.45 5.80 8.69
C ALA A 34 6.54 4.71 8.79
N GLY A 35 6.17 3.51 9.20
CA GLY A 35 7.12 2.42 9.40
C GLY A 35 7.64 1.81 8.10
N PHE A 36 6.88 1.94 7.02
CA PHE A 36 7.21 1.51 5.67
C PHE A 36 6.29 2.18 4.65
N THR A 37 6.73 2.19 3.38
CA THR A 37 5.96 2.77 2.29
C THR A 37 5.91 1.83 1.08
N TRP A 38 4.86 1.94 0.28
CA TRP A 38 4.68 1.17 -0.95
C TRP A 38 4.54 2.09 -2.15
N THR A 39 5.03 1.66 -3.31
CA THR A 39 4.69 2.32 -4.58
C THR A 39 3.18 2.27 -4.82
N GLU A 40 2.71 3.02 -5.79
CA GLU A 40 1.42 2.73 -6.42
C GLU A 40 1.41 1.30 -6.98
N MET A 41 0.20 0.78 -7.25
CA MET A 41 0.05 -0.52 -7.90
C MET A 41 0.64 -0.51 -9.31
N ILE A 42 1.57 -1.39 -9.57
CA ILE A 42 2.26 -1.56 -10.84
C ILE A 42 1.67 -2.76 -11.57
N ARG A 43 1.13 -2.54 -12.75
CA ARG A 43 0.65 -3.63 -13.61
C ARG A 43 1.85 -4.40 -14.18
N ALA A 44 2.03 -5.65 -13.80
CA ALA A 44 3.15 -6.50 -14.23
C ALA A 44 3.28 -6.55 -15.77
N ARG A 45 2.17 -6.69 -16.48
CA ARG A 45 2.14 -6.65 -17.95
C ARG A 45 2.67 -5.35 -18.54
N GLY A 46 2.41 -4.20 -17.88
CA GLY A 46 2.95 -2.91 -18.29
C GLY A 46 4.47 -2.86 -18.12
N LEU A 47 4.97 -3.42 -17.02
CA LEU A 47 6.40 -3.51 -16.73
C LEU A 47 7.13 -4.40 -17.77
N VAL A 48 6.61 -5.59 -18.03
CA VAL A 48 7.16 -6.53 -19.03
C VAL A 48 7.23 -5.90 -20.42
N ARG A 49 6.22 -5.13 -20.81
CA ARG A 49 6.15 -4.45 -22.11
C ARG A 49 6.96 -3.15 -22.19
N ASN A 50 7.76 -2.81 -21.18
CA ASN A 50 8.49 -1.55 -21.09
C ASN A 50 7.60 -0.31 -21.24
N ASN A 51 6.37 -0.36 -20.73
CA ASN A 51 5.48 0.79 -20.76
C ASN A 51 6.08 1.92 -19.93
N LYS A 52 6.36 3.06 -20.58
CA LYS A 52 7.03 4.20 -19.95
C LYS A 52 6.32 4.66 -18.68
N SER A 53 4.99 4.79 -18.70
CA SER A 53 4.24 5.25 -17.53
C SER A 53 4.29 4.27 -16.35
N THR A 54 4.50 2.98 -16.61
CA THR A 54 4.69 1.94 -15.60
C THR A 54 6.10 1.98 -15.04
N ILE A 55 7.10 2.15 -15.90
CA ILE A 55 8.52 2.26 -15.49
C ILE A 55 8.71 3.52 -14.64
N ASP A 56 8.12 4.66 -15.02
CA ASP A 56 8.18 5.89 -14.24
C ASP A 56 7.69 5.72 -12.78
N LEU A 57 6.76 4.79 -12.51
CA LEU A 57 6.33 4.51 -11.14
C LEU A 57 7.41 3.81 -10.31
N ILE A 58 8.31 3.09 -10.97
CA ILE A 58 9.44 2.40 -10.34
C ILE A 58 10.65 3.33 -10.27
N ASP A 59 10.86 4.17 -11.28
CA ASP A 59 12.00 5.11 -11.33
C ASP A 59 11.90 6.24 -10.30
N SER A 60 10.70 6.52 -9.81
CA SER A 60 10.44 7.58 -8.83
C SER A 60 10.71 7.16 -7.37
N PHE A 61 11.72 6.33 -7.11
CA PHE A 61 12.15 6.02 -5.75
C PHE A 61 12.97 7.16 -5.15
N ASP A 62 12.64 7.53 -3.92
CA ASP A 62 13.53 8.33 -3.10
C ASP A 62 14.60 7.41 -2.47
N ALA A 63 15.87 7.74 -2.67
CA ALA A 63 17.00 6.93 -2.22
C ALA A 63 17.05 6.76 -0.68
N ASP A 64 16.43 7.65 0.07
CA ASP A 64 16.47 7.65 1.53
C ASP A 64 15.22 6.99 2.16
N VAL A 65 14.23 6.61 1.36
CA VAL A 65 12.97 6.05 1.85
C VAL A 65 12.86 4.56 1.53
N PRO A 66 12.92 3.67 2.53
CA PRO A 66 12.67 2.25 2.31
C PRO A 66 11.30 2.02 1.70
N THR A 67 11.28 1.44 0.50
CA THR A 67 10.05 1.31 -0.28
C THR A 67 9.86 -0.12 -0.76
N GLY A 68 8.62 -0.59 -0.77
CA GLY A 68 8.20 -1.81 -1.43
C GLY A 68 7.51 -1.52 -2.76
N VAL A 69 7.65 -2.43 -3.71
CA VAL A 69 6.91 -2.42 -4.97
C VAL A 69 5.66 -3.26 -4.82
N GLN A 70 4.49 -2.71 -5.18
CA GLN A 70 3.27 -3.49 -5.26
C GLN A 70 2.97 -3.87 -6.72
N LEU A 71 2.94 -5.17 -7.02
CA LEU A 71 2.65 -5.72 -8.34
C LEU A 71 1.22 -6.25 -8.44
N MET A 72 0.55 -5.98 -9.54
CA MET A 72 -0.72 -6.58 -9.92
C MET A 72 -0.48 -7.56 -11.06
N VAL A 73 -0.85 -8.83 -10.84
CA VAL A 73 -0.64 -9.95 -11.76
C VAL A 73 -1.93 -10.73 -11.96
N ALA A 74 -2.05 -11.40 -13.12
CA ALA A 74 -3.17 -12.29 -13.44
C ALA A 74 -2.79 -13.78 -13.30
N ASN A 75 -1.50 -14.12 -13.38
CA ASN A 75 -1.00 -15.48 -13.29
C ASN A 75 0.50 -15.53 -12.94
N GLU A 76 1.00 -16.76 -12.69
CA GLU A 76 2.38 -17.02 -12.30
C GLU A 76 3.42 -16.64 -13.36
N LYS A 77 3.12 -16.88 -14.64
CA LYS A 77 4.03 -16.54 -15.75
C LYS A 77 4.23 -15.03 -15.87
N GLU A 78 3.14 -14.25 -15.77
CA GLU A 78 3.22 -12.79 -15.78
C GLU A 78 4.04 -12.26 -14.61
N LEU A 79 3.93 -12.89 -13.42
CA LEU A 79 4.76 -12.55 -12.28
C LEU A 79 6.23 -12.86 -12.54
N GLU A 80 6.55 -14.05 -13.05
CA GLU A 80 7.92 -14.46 -13.32
C GLU A 80 8.63 -13.50 -14.29
N GLU A 81 7.95 -13.13 -15.38
CA GLU A 81 8.44 -12.15 -16.36
C GLU A 81 8.65 -10.76 -15.73
N ALA A 82 7.72 -10.32 -14.86
CA ALA A 82 7.83 -9.03 -14.18
C ALA A 82 8.99 -9.00 -13.16
N LEU A 83 9.20 -10.06 -12.41
CA LEU A 83 10.29 -10.18 -11.44
C LEU A 83 11.66 -10.22 -12.14
N ALA A 84 11.77 -10.95 -13.25
CA ALA A 84 12.98 -10.93 -14.08
C ALA A 84 13.27 -9.53 -14.63
N LYS A 85 12.22 -8.78 -14.97
CA LYS A 85 12.35 -7.38 -15.40
C LYS A 85 12.82 -6.47 -14.27
N LEU A 86 12.36 -6.66 -13.03
CA LEU A 86 12.86 -5.94 -11.86
C LEU A 86 14.36 -6.19 -11.65
N ASP A 87 14.80 -7.44 -11.72
CA ASP A 87 16.21 -7.80 -11.60
C ASP A 87 17.05 -7.13 -12.70
N ALA A 88 16.58 -7.12 -13.95
CA ALA A 88 17.26 -6.48 -15.08
C ALA A 88 17.36 -4.95 -14.92
N LEU A 89 16.29 -4.29 -14.47
CA LEU A 89 16.30 -2.85 -14.22
C LEU A 89 17.28 -2.49 -13.10
N ALA A 90 17.33 -3.27 -12.05
CA ALA A 90 18.27 -3.07 -10.94
C ALA A 90 19.73 -3.21 -11.36
N ALA A 91 20.02 -4.09 -12.31
CA ALA A 91 21.38 -4.34 -12.80
C ALA A 91 21.93 -3.22 -13.72
N THR A 92 21.02 -2.45 -14.35
CA THR A 92 21.46 -1.61 -15.49
C THR A 92 21.63 -0.13 -15.18
N THR A 93 20.79 0.53 -14.35
CA THR A 93 20.83 2.01 -14.34
C THR A 93 20.21 2.70 -13.14
N HIS A 94 19.56 2.00 -12.24
CA HIS A 94 18.73 2.69 -11.23
C HIS A 94 19.31 2.54 -9.82
N PRO A 95 20.16 3.49 -9.34
CA PRO A 95 20.72 3.45 -7.98
C PRO A 95 19.64 3.42 -6.89
N HIS A 96 18.44 3.83 -7.24
CA HIS A 96 17.26 3.85 -6.35
C HIS A 96 16.78 2.45 -5.94
N PHE A 97 16.99 1.42 -6.78
CA PHE A 97 16.66 0.02 -6.44
C PHE A 97 17.40 -0.52 -5.19
N LYS A 98 18.47 0.14 -4.77
CA LYS A 98 19.15 -0.18 -3.50
C LYS A 98 18.24 -0.03 -2.28
N ASN A 99 17.14 0.73 -2.39
CA ASN A 99 16.14 0.92 -1.34
C ASN A 99 14.84 0.15 -1.57
N LEU A 100 14.77 -0.66 -2.61
CA LEU A 100 13.70 -1.65 -2.74
C LEU A 100 13.90 -2.73 -1.68
N ARG A 101 12.95 -2.82 -0.74
CA ARG A 101 13.04 -3.72 0.42
C ARG A 101 12.00 -4.82 0.43
N ALA A 102 10.94 -4.69 -0.36
CA ALA A 102 9.85 -5.65 -0.37
C ALA A 102 9.12 -5.68 -1.72
N VAL A 103 8.50 -6.82 -2.01
CA VAL A 103 7.53 -6.96 -3.10
C VAL A 103 6.22 -7.43 -2.52
N ASP A 104 5.14 -6.72 -2.85
CA ASP A 104 3.77 -7.04 -2.48
C ASP A 104 2.94 -7.40 -3.71
N LEU A 105 1.99 -8.31 -3.55
CA LEU A 105 1.05 -8.68 -4.60
C LEU A 105 -0.34 -8.10 -4.32
N ASN A 106 -0.91 -7.41 -5.31
CA ASN A 106 -2.24 -6.83 -5.20
C ASN A 106 -3.34 -7.81 -5.61
N PHE A 107 -4.15 -8.21 -4.63
CA PHE A 107 -5.39 -8.96 -4.84
C PHE A 107 -6.62 -8.22 -4.29
N GLY A 108 -6.53 -6.89 -4.16
CA GLY A 108 -7.59 -6.09 -3.57
C GLY A 108 -8.12 -4.93 -4.42
N CYS A 109 -7.52 -4.62 -5.58
CA CYS A 109 -7.97 -3.51 -6.42
C CYS A 109 -9.36 -3.79 -7.02
N PRO A 110 -10.40 -2.99 -6.73
CA PRO A 110 -11.76 -3.24 -7.18
C PRO A 110 -12.03 -2.74 -8.61
N SER A 111 -11.02 -2.18 -9.29
CA SER A 111 -11.19 -1.63 -10.64
C SER A 111 -11.78 -2.67 -11.61
N PRO A 112 -12.81 -2.31 -12.38
CA PRO A 112 -13.41 -3.18 -13.40
C PRO A 112 -12.38 -3.72 -14.38
N GLU A 113 -11.38 -2.93 -14.78
CA GLU A 113 -10.32 -3.32 -15.71
C GLU A 113 -9.43 -4.42 -15.11
N VAL A 114 -9.14 -4.35 -13.80
CA VAL A 114 -8.37 -5.38 -13.08
C VAL A 114 -9.17 -6.68 -12.99
N ILE A 115 -10.44 -6.60 -12.62
CA ILE A 115 -11.33 -7.75 -12.49
C ILE A 115 -11.54 -8.42 -13.87
N LYS A 116 -11.75 -7.63 -14.92
CA LYS A 116 -11.98 -8.10 -16.29
C LYS A 116 -10.83 -8.95 -16.85
N VAL A 117 -9.60 -8.61 -16.49
CA VAL A 117 -8.42 -9.40 -16.91
C VAL A 117 -8.14 -10.60 -16.00
N GLY A 118 -9.01 -10.88 -15.03
CA GLY A 118 -8.90 -12.00 -14.12
C GLY A 118 -7.84 -11.83 -13.02
N ALA A 119 -7.44 -10.58 -12.74
CA ALA A 119 -6.46 -10.22 -11.72
C ALA A 119 -7.15 -9.68 -10.44
N GLY A 120 -6.36 -9.31 -9.46
CA GLY A 120 -6.85 -8.71 -8.22
C GLY A 120 -7.86 -9.62 -7.50
N PRO A 121 -9.01 -9.07 -7.04
CA PRO A 121 -9.99 -9.84 -6.29
C PRO A 121 -10.61 -11.03 -7.04
N ALA A 122 -10.54 -11.05 -8.38
CA ALA A 122 -11.01 -12.17 -9.18
C ALA A 122 -10.22 -13.47 -8.95
N LEU A 123 -9.06 -13.39 -8.34
CA LEU A 123 -8.21 -14.54 -7.98
C LEU A 123 -8.51 -15.11 -6.60
N LEU A 124 -9.18 -14.37 -5.70
CA LEU A 124 -9.29 -14.74 -4.27
C LEU A 124 -9.89 -16.12 -4.02
N LYS A 125 -10.85 -16.57 -4.83
CA LYS A 125 -11.42 -17.92 -4.75
C LYS A 125 -10.59 -18.99 -5.50
N ARG A 126 -9.52 -18.61 -6.19
CA ARG A 126 -8.69 -19.52 -7.01
C ARG A 126 -7.41 -19.89 -6.27
N HIS A 127 -7.55 -20.53 -5.11
CA HIS A 127 -6.43 -20.80 -4.19
C HIS A 127 -5.26 -21.53 -4.84
N HIS A 128 -5.51 -22.48 -5.77
CA HIS A 128 -4.46 -23.17 -6.51
C HIS A 128 -3.60 -22.22 -7.36
N LYS A 129 -4.22 -21.19 -7.98
CA LYS A 129 -3.50 -20.17 -8.74
C LYS A 129 -2.70 -19.25 -7.81
N LEU A 130 -3.31 -18.84 -6.69
CA LEU A 130 -2.60 -18.03 -5.69
C LEU A 130 -1.39 -18.77 -5.14
N LYS A 131 -1.52 -20.09 -4.87
CA LYS A 131 -0.39 -20.92 -4.43
C LYS A 131 0.75 -20.90 -5.46
N ALA A 132 0.45 -21.11 -6.75
CA ALA A 132 1.46 -21.07 -7.81
C ALA A 132 2.14 -19.68 -7.91
N ILE A 133 1.36 -18.60 -7.84
CA ILE A 133 1.87 -17.22 -7.83
C ILE A 133 2.79 -16.99 -6.61
N PHE A 134 2.38 -17.41 -5.41
CA PHE A 134 3.18 -17.25 -4.20
C PHE A 134 4.48 -18.08 -4.24
N GLN A 135 4.43 -19.27 -4.82
CA GLN A 135 5.62 -20.12 -5.02
C GLN A 135 6.64 -19.44 -5.93
N VAL A 136 6.21 -18.84 -7.03
CA VAL A 136 7.09 -18.05 -7.93
C VAL A 136 7.73 -16.89 -7.17
N LEU A 137 6.93 -16.13 -6.40
CA LEU A 137 7.45 -14.99 -5.62
C LEU A 137 8.46 -15.44 -4.55
N ARG A 138 8.18 -16.52 -3.82
CA ARG A 138 9.08 -17.08 -2.81
C ARG A 138 10.39 -17.57 -3.43
N ALA A 139 10.31 -18.32 -4.54
CA ALA A 139 11.50 -18.82 -5.24
C ALA A 139 12.37 -17.67 -5.79
N TRP A 140 11.74 -16.61 -6.31
CA TRP A 140 12.46 -15.43 -6.75
C TRP A 140 13.17 -14.72 -5.59
N LYS A 141 12.50 -14.51 -4.45
CA LYS A 141 13.11 -13.89 -3.26
C LYS A 141 14.40 -14.62 -2.83
N GLN A 142 14.47 -15.93 -2.99
CA GLN A 142 15.63 -16.73 -2.60
C GLN A 142 16.84 -16.58 -3.54
N ARG A 143 16.62 -16.13 -4.79
CA ARG A 143 17.68 -16.08 -5.82
C ARG A 143 18.04 -14.66 -6.27
N THR A 144 17.17 -13.66 -6.05
CA THR A 144 17.42 -12.29 -6.47
C THR A 144 18.61 -11.68 -5.72
N ALA A 145 19.40 -10.85 -6.44
CA ALA A 145 20.46 -10.05 -5.84
C ALA A 145 19.92 -8.74 -5.20
N LEU A 146 18.64 -8.43 -5.38
CA LEU A 146 18.00 -7.27 -4.76
C LEU A 146 17.89 -7.46 -3.24
N PRO A 147 17.99 -6.39 -2.44
CA PRO A 147 17.96 -6.48 -0.98
C PRO A 147 16.52 -6.66 -0.44
N ILE A 148 15.82 -7.67 -0.96
CA ILE A 148 14.41 -7.94 -0.62
C ILE A 148 14.33 -8.65 0.73
N GLY A 149 13.89 -7.92 1.75
CA GLY A 149 13.65 -8.46 3.09
C GLY A 149 12.29 -9.14 3.23
N ALA A 150 11.28 -8.73 2.47
CA ALA A 150 9.94 -9.27 2.57
C ALA A 150 9.23 -9.47 1.22
N VAL A 151 8.41 -10.52 1.15
CA VAL A 151 7.41 -10.73 0.10
C VAL A 151 6.04 -10.90 0.76
N THR A 152 5.04 -10.12 0.31
CA THR A 152 3.72 -10.04 0.94
C THR A 152 2.60 -10.07 -0.10
N ALA A 153 1.37 -10.15 0.37
CA ALA A 153 0.18 -9.96 -0.46
C ALA A 153 -0.84 -9.07 0.26
N LYS A 154 -1.49 -8.19 -0.50
CA LYS A 154 -2.61 -7.38 -0.01
C LYS A 154 -3.91 -7.91 -0.60
N VAL A 155 -4.79 -8.39 0.26
CA VAL A 155 -6.04 -9.06 -0.10
C VAL A 155 -7.27 -8.30 0.42
N ARG A 156 -8.44 -8.62 -0.15
CA ARG A 156 -9.76 -8.30 0.40
C ARG A 156 -10.45 -9.58 0.87
N LEU A 157 -11.64 -9.44 1.47
CA LEU A 157 -12.41 -10.56 2.00
C LEU A 157 -13.08 -11.43 0.93
N GLY A 158 -13.00 -11.02 -0.33
CA GLY A 158 -13.58 -11.68 -1.50
C GLY A 158 -13.87 -10.67 -2.60
N LEU A 159 -14.33 -11.13 -3.74
CA LEU A 159 -14.82 -10.28 -4.83
C LEU A 159 -16.20 -9.67 -4.49
N ASN A 160 -17.03 -10.43 -3.78
CA ASN A 160 -18.41 -10.06 -3.44
C ASN A 160 -18.81 -10.64 -2.08
N ARG A 161 -20.02 -10.33 -1.64
CA ARG A 161 -20.57 -10.78 -0.36
C ARG A 161 -20.54 -12.30 -0.20
N ALA A 162 -20.94 -13.06 -1.22
CA ALA A 162 -20.97 -14.52 -1.15
C ALA A 162 -19.56 -15.12 -0.92
N GLU A 163 -18.52 -14.58 -1.56
CA GLU A 163 -17.15 -15.01 -1.33
C GLU A 163 -16.65 -14.61 0.08
N MET A 164 -17.08 -13.45 0.59
CA MET A 164 -16.78 -13.04 1.96
C MET A 164 -17.45 -13.98 2.96
N ASP A 165 -18.73 -14.32 2.78
CA ASP A 165 -19.46 -15.25 3.64
C ASP A 165 -18.84 -16.66 3.63
N GLN A 166 -18.27 -17.08 2.50
CA GLN A 166 -17.49 -18.32 2.35
C GLN A 166 -16.09 -18.22 2.94
N LYS A 167 -15.69 -17.04 3.45
CA LYS A 167 -14.40 -16.79 4.08
C LYS A 167 -13.20 -17.16 3.18
N VAL A 168 -13.29 -16.85 1.89
CA VAL A 168 -12.24 -17.21 0.90
C VAL A 168 -10.86 -16.63 1.24
N VAL A 169 -10.79 -15.62 2.11
CA VAL A 169 -9.54 -15.02 2.60
C VAL A 169 -8.75 -15.95 3.51
N LEU A 170 -9.40 -16.82 4.28
CA LEU A 170 -8.72 -17.65 5.29
C LEU A 170 -7.75 -18.67 4.69
N PRO A 171 -8.11 -19.45 3.66
CA PRO A 171 -7.14 -20.29 2.96
C PRO A 171 -5.97 -19.51 2.36
N ILE A 172 -6.16 -18.21 2.01
CA ILE A 172 -5.08 -17.37 1.51
C ILE A 172 -4.10 -17.02 2.64
N VAL A 173 -4.61 -16.78 3.84
CA VAL A 173 -3.78 -16.58 5.04
C VAL A 173 -2.97 -17.85 5.35
N GLU A 174 -3.57 -19.03 5.22
CA GLU A 174 -2.87 -20.31 5.40
C GLU A 174 -1.76 -20.51 4.35
N LEU A 175 -2.01 -20.15 3.08
CA LEU A 175 -0.96 -20.13 2.04
C LEU A 175 0.14 -19.11 2.36
N ALA A 176 -0.20 -17.97 2.94
CA ALA A 176 0.77 -16.96 3.33
C ALA A 176 1.70 -17.48 4.44
N ASN A 177 1.21 -18.30 5.39
CA ASN A 177 2.04 -18.93 6.42
C ASN A 177 3.21 -19.75 5.85
N GLU A 178 3.02 -20.37 4.68
CA GLU A 178 4.02 -21.20 4.03
C GLU A 178 4.92 -20.39 3.07
N LEU A 179 4.35 -19.41 2.37
CA LEU A 179 4.95 -18.88 1.15
C LEU A 179 5.25 -17.37 1.20
N LEU A 180 4.73 -16.63 2.19
CA LEU A 180 4.92 -15.19 2.30
C LEU A 180 5.54 -14.81 3.64
N ASP A 181 5.95 -13.55 3.78
CA ASP A 181 6.51 -12.99 5.01
C ASP A 181 5.49 -12.13 5.78
N GLY A 182 4.26 -12.04 5.26
CA GLY A 182 3.15 -11.32 5.87
C GLY A 182 1.99 -11.16 4.89
N VAL A 183 0.82 -10.81 5.41
CA VAL A 183 -0.38 -10.57 4.62
C VAL A 183 -1.11 -9.31 5.11
N THR A 184 -1.54 -8.46 4.17
CA THR A 184 -2.40 -7.32 4.47
C THR A 184 -3.86 -7.67 4.16
N VAL A 185 -4.73 -7.57 5.14
CA VAL A 185 -6.16 -7.84 4.99
C VAL A 185 -6.96 -6.53 5.01
N HIS A 186 -7.52 -6.14 3.87
CA HIS A 186 -8.51 -5.07 3.81
C HIS A 186 -9.90 -5.66 4.12
N ALA A 187 -10.47 -5.24 5.22
CA ALA A 187 -11.68 -5.80 5.81
C ALA A 187 -12.98 -5.39 5.08
N ARG A 188 -13.00 -5.54 3.76
CA ARG A 188 -14.17 -5.39 2.87
C ARG A 188 -14.03 -6.32 1.68
N HIS A 189 -15.15 -6.76 1.08
CA HIS A 189 -15.10 -7.38 -0.25
C HIS A 189 -14.94 -6.31 -1.35
N ALA A 190 -14.57 -6.73 -2.59
CA ALA A 190 -14.18 -5.77 -3.63
C ALA A 190 -15.33 -4.89 -4.14
N ARG A 191 -16.55 -5.38 -4.10
CA ARG A 191 -17.76 -4.66 -4.56
C ARG A 191 -18.42 -3.84 -3.44
N GLU A 192 -17.83 -3.78 -2.27
CA GLU A 192 -18.35 -3.05 -1.13
C GLU A 192 -17.84 -1.61 -1.14
N GLU A 193 -18.75 -0.67 -0.96
CA GLU A 193 -18.42 0.75 -0.93
C GLU A 193 -17.63 1.12 0.33
N SER A 194 -16.84 2.17 0.22
CA SER A 194 -16.01 2.65 1.34
C SER A 194 -16.80 3.30 2.48
N THR A 195 -18.09 3.55 2.27
CA THR A 195 -19.06 4.06 3.26
C THR A 195 -19.60 2.97 4.17
N THR A 196 -19.62 1.71 3.71
CA THR A 196 -19.94 0.56 4.57
C THR A 196 -18.82 0.38 5.60
N PRO A 197 -19.11 0.15 6.90
CA PRO A 197 -18.08 -0.13 7.89
C PRO A 197 -17.21 -1.33 7.52
N ALA A 198 -15.92 -1.24 7.80
CA ALA A 198 -14.99 -2.35 7.57
C ALA A 198 -15.25 -3.48 8.60
N HIS A 199 -15.22 -4.73 8.14
CA HIS A 199 -15.47 -5.94 8.93
C HIS A 199 -14.21 -6.35 9.70
N TRP A 200 -13.85 -5.61 10.74
CA TRP A 200 -12.60 -5.83 11.51
C TRP A 200 -12.52 -7.22 12.15
N GLU A 201 -13.66 -7.83 12.45
CA GLU A 201 -13.74 -9.22 12.93
C GLU A 201 -13.08 -10.22 11.98
N ALA A 202 -13.11 -9.95 10.67
CA ALA A 202 -12.42 -10.79 9.69
C ALA A 202 -10.89 -10.65 9.75
N ILE A 203 -10.36 -9.50 10.19
CA ILE A 203 -8.93 -9.33 10.45
C ILE A 203 -8.55 -10.14 11.71
N ALA A 204 -9.37 -10.10 12.77
CA ALA A 204 -9.15 -10.88 13.98
C ALA A 204 -9.14 -12.40 13.67
N GLU A 205 -10.08 -12.86 12.85
CA GLU A 205 -10.16 -14.27 12.44
C GLU A 205 -8.93 -14.66 11.59
N ALA A 206 -8.50 -13.79 10.66
CA ALA A 206 -7.28 -13.99 9.88
C ALA A 206 -6.05 -14.07 10.80
N LYS A 207 -5.96 -13.21 11.82
CA LYS A 207 -4.85 -13.21 12.79
C LYS A 207 -4.79 -14.49 13.60
N GLN A 208 -5.93 -15.07 13.97
CA GLN A 208 -5.98 -16.35 14.69
C GLN A 208 -5.40 -17.52 13.87
N ARG A 209 -5.47 -17.47 12.54
CA ARG A 209 -4.96 -18.52 11.65
C ARG A 209 -3.53 -18.25 11.15
N ALA A 210 -3.09 -17.00 11.26
CA ALA A 210 -1.80 -16.59 10.74
C ALA A 210 -0.66 -16.94 11.69
N THR A 211 0.41 -17.52 11.14
CA THR A 211 1.73 -17.63 11.79
C THR A 211 2.69 -16.54 11.32
N VAL A 212 2.40 -15.92 10.18
CA VAL A 212 3.08 -14.71 9.69
C VAL A 212 2.37 -13.45 10.17
N PRO A 213 3.03 -12.29 10.17
CA PRO A 213 2.41 -11.02 10.51
C PRO A 213 1.18 -10.70 9.66
N VAL A 214 0.11 -10.27 10.32
CA VAL A 214 -1.11 -9.75 9.71
C VAL A 214 -1.13 -8.24 9.82
N ILE A 215 -1.29 -7.56 8.70
CA ILE A 215 -1.41 -6.11 8.60
C ILE A 215 -2.89 -5.78 8.38
N GLY A 216 -3.51 -5.12 9.37
CA GLY A 216 -4.92 -4.72 9.29
C GLY A 216 -5.09 -3.47 8.42
N ASN A 217 -6.15 -3.44 7.60
CA ASN A 217 -6.49 -2.30 6.75
C ASN A 217 -8.01 -2.12 6.66
N GLY A 218 -8.47 -0.87 6.70
CA GLY A 218 -9.88 -0.48 6.60
C GLY A 218 -10.28 0.50 7.71
N ASP A 219 -10.91 1.62 7.33
CA ASP A 219 -11.47 2.68 8.20
C ASP A 219 -10.52 3.33 9.22
N VAL A 220 -9.23 3.28 8.95
CA VAL A 220 -8.24 4.01 9.72
C VAL A 220 -8.17 5.45 9.22
N VAL A 221 -8.79 6.37 9.95
CA VAL A 221 -8.90 7.80 9.62
C VAL A 221 -8.33 8.72 10.71
N SER A 222 -7.96 8.18 11.86
CA SER A 222 -7.33 8.86 12.99
C SER A 222 -6.37 7.91 13.71
N ALA A 223 -5.53 8.44 14.57
CA ALA A 223 -4.65 7.63 15.42
C ALA A 223 -5.44 6.71 16.35
N ASP A 224 -6.56 7.19 16.89
CA ASP A 224 -7.43 6.37 17.74
C ASP A 224 -8.04 5.20 16.99
N SER A 225 -8.50 5.41 15.74
CA SER A 225 -9.02 4.30 14.92
C SER A 225 -7.94 3.28 14.58
N ALA A 226 -6.67 3.70 14.42
CA ALA A 226 -5.56 2.77 14.22
C ALA A 226 -5.27 1.93 15.47
N ARG A 227 -5.22 2.57 16.65
CA ARG A 227 -5.05 1.88 17.95
C ARG A 227 -6.18 0.92 18.22
N LYS A 228 -7.43 1.38 17.99
CA LYS A 228 -8.64 0.56 18.17
C LYS A 228 -8.62 -0.67 17.27
N LEU A 229 -8.25 -0.53 15.98
CA LEU A 229 -8.12 -1.66 15.07
C LEU A 229 -7.12 -2.68 15.60
N MET A 230 -5.93 -2.25 16.03
CA MET A 230 -4.93 -3.16 16.59
C MET A 230 -5.45 -3.86 17.87
N GLN A 231 -6.10 -3.14 18.75
CA GLN A 231 -6.62 -3.67 19.99
C GLN A 231 -7.73 -4.70 19.76
N GLU A 232 -8.67 -4.42 18.86
CA GLU A 232 -9.82 -5.29 18.61
C GLU A 232 -9.47 -6.52 17.79
N THR A 233 -8.46 -6.42 16.90
CA THR A 233 -8.13 -7.51 15.96
C THR A 233 -6.87 -8.30 16.33
N GLY A 234 -6.01 -7.73 17.18
CA GLY A 234 -4.70 -8.30 17.48
C GLY A 234 -3.73 -8.30 16.28
N CYS A 235 -4.01 -7.57 15.19
CA CYS A 235 -3.11 -7.49 14.05
C CYS A 235 -1.76 -6.88 14.44
N ASP A 236 -0.70 -7.28 13.74
CA ASP A 236 0.69 -6.91 14.09
C ASP A 236 1.07 -5.51 13.62
N ALA A 237 0.38 -5.02 12.59
CA ALA A 237 0.57 -3.69 12.03
C ALA A 237 -0.73 -3.17 11.40
N VAL A 238 -0.74 -1.87 11.10
CA VAL A 238 -1.88 -1.18 10.47
C VAL A 238 -1.42 -0.49 9.19
N MET A 239 -2.10 -0.79 8.09
CA MET A 239 -1.89 -0.09 6.83
C MET A 239 -2.90 1.05 6.71
N ILE A 240 -2.39 2.28 6.56
CA ILE A 240 -3.17 3.52 6.58
C ILE A 240 -3.28 4.08 5.17
N ALA A 241 -4.51 4.29 4.71
CA ALA A 241 -4.83 4.86 3.40
C ALA A 241 -5.41 6.28 3.55
N ARG A 242 -6.73 6.38 3.63
CA ARG A 242 -7.45 7.67 3.68
C ARG A 242 -7.06 8.56 4.86
N GLY A 243 -6.67 7.96 5.99
CA GLY A 243 -6.14 8.71 7.14
C GLY A 243 -4.87 9.49 6.79
N ALA A 244 -3.93 8.89 6.06
CA ALA A 244 -2.71 9.54 5.61
C ALA A 244 -2.98 10.65 4.59
N ILE A 245 -3.97 10.47 3.70
CA ILE A 245 -4.38 11.50 2.74
C ILE A 245 -5.00 12.71 3.47
N ARG A 246 -5.80 12.45 4.51
CA ARG A 246 -6.44 13.53 5.30
C ARG A 246 -5.44 14.32 6.12
N SER A 247 -4.44 13.64 6.69
CA SER A 247 -3.34 14.23 7.41
C SER A 247 -2.20 13.22 7.54
N PRO A 248 -1.07 13.39 6.85
CA PRO A 248 0.09 12.51 7.02
C PRO A 248 0.69 12.58 8.43
N TRP A 249 0.38 13.61 9.21
CA TRP A 249 0.76 13.72 10.64
C TRP A 249 0.15 12.65 11.53
N ILE A 250 -0.80 11.85 11.04
CA ILE A 250 -1.29 10.65 11.72
C ILE A 250 -0.14 9.71 12.12
N PHE A 251 0.90 9.59 11.28
CA PHE A 251 2.07 8.78 11.59
C PHE A 251 2.90 9.36 12.74
N ARG A 252 3.03 10.70 12.82
CA ARG A 252 3.73 11.38 13.92
C ARG A 252 3.04 11.12 15.26
N GLU A 253 1.72 11.23 15.29
CA GLU A 253 0.92 10.97 16.48
C GLU A 253 0.99 9.50 16.92
N LEU A 254 0.86 8.57 15.98
CA LEU A 254 0.91 7.14 16.26
C LEU A 254 2.26 6.68 16.80
N THR A 255 3.35 7.32 16.39
CA THR A 255 4.71 7.01 16.85
C THR A 255 5.15 7.82 18.07
N GLY A 256 4.27 8.64 18.65
CA GLY A 256 4.60 9.46 19.84
C GLY A 256 5.57 10.58 19.57
N ARG A 257 5.81 10.95 18.31
CA ARG A 257 6.76 12.01 17.92
C ARG A 257 6.15 13.41 17.98
N GLY A 258 4.88 13.53 18.36
CA GLY A 258 4.16 14.79 18.51
C GLY A 258 2.68 14.69 18.12
N SER A 259 2.01 15.84 18.07
CA SER A 259 0.59 15.92 17.72
C SER A 259 0.33 15.47 16.26
N GLY A 260 -0.81 14.83 16.03
CA GLY A 260 -1.35 14.55 14.70
C GLY A 260 -1.88 15.80 13.97
N GLN A 261 -1.94 16.93 14.66
CA GLN A 261 -2.27 18.23 14.07
C GLN A 261 -1.02 19.07 13.95
N PRO A 262 -0.57 19.43 12.73
CA PRO A 262 0.54 20.36 12.55
C PRO A 262 0.14 21.78 12.92
N THR A 263 1.11 22.61 13.25
CA THR A 263 0.96 24.06 13.20
C THR A 263 0.88 24.54 11.74
N LEU A 264 0.41 25.77 11.49
CA LEU A 264 0.44 26.33 10.14
C LEU A 264 1.86 26.43 9.58
N ALA A 265 2.84 26.78 10.43
CA ALA A 265 4.26 26.85 10.02
C ALA A 265 4.83 25.45 9.62
N GLU A 266 4.49 24.40 10.37
CA GLU A 266 4.87 23.02 10.00
C GLU A 266 4.20 22.58 8.69
N LEU A 267 2.94 22.96 8.48
CA LEU A 267 2.22 22.68 7.25
C LEU A 267 2.87 23.38 6.05
N ASP A 268 3.19 24.66 6.18
CA ASP A 268 3.85 25.45 5.13
C ASP A 268 5.23 24.87 4.78
N ALA A 269 6.02 24.50 5.79
CA ALA A 269 7.31 23.86 5.59
C ALA A 269 7.18 22.50 4.88
N ALA A 270 6.21 21.68 5.27
CA ALA A 270 5.97 20.38 4.66
C ALA A 270 5.48 20.51 3.20
N GLU A 271 4.62 21.48 2.90
CA GLU A 271 4.15 21.78 1.54
C GLU A 271 5.30 22.27 0.65
N ALA A 272 6.17 23.14 1.17
CA ALA A 272 7.34 23.61 0.45
C ALA A 272 8.34 22.48 0.15
N GLU A 273 8.65 21.65 1.13
CA GLU A 273 9.53 20.49 0.95
C GLU A 273 8.92 19.46 -0.01
N TRP A 274 7.62 19.19 0.10
CA TRP A 274 6.94 18.30 -0.83
C TRP A 274 7.01 18.83 -2.28
N ASN A 275 6.73 20.13 -2.50
CA ASN A 275 6.82 20.74 -3.84
C ASN A 275 8.24 20.64 -4.40
N ARG A 276 9.26 20.92 -3.59
CA ARG A 276 10.66 20.79 -3.98
C ARG A 276 10.99 19.37 -4.42
N ARG A 277 10.65 18.37 -3.61
CA ARG A 277 10.91 16.96 -3.89
C ARG A 277 10.10 16.44 -5.06
N ALA A 278 8.82 16.82 -5.18
CA ALA A 278 8.00 16.43 -6.31
C ALA A 278 8.57 16.95 -7.63
N THR A 279 9.16 18.15 -7.62
CA THR A 279 9.85 18.72 -8.79
C THR A 279 11.15 17.96 -9.09
N GLU A 280 12.00 17.72 -8.09
CA GLU A 280 13.25 16.95 -8.24
C GLU A 280 13.02 15.53 -8.77
N LEU A 281 11.99 14.86 -8.25
CA LEU A 281 11.60 13.50 -8.62
C LEU A 281 10.70 13.45 -9.87
N GLN A 282 10.48 14.58 -10.52
CA GLN A 282 9.64 14.71 -11.74
C GLN A 282 8.24 14.08 -11.58
N SER A 283 7.62 14.30 -10.41
CA SER A 283 6.25 13.82 -10.15
C SER A 283 5.28 14.32 -11.22
N LYS A 284 4.34 13.45 -11.63
CA LYS A 284 3.38 13.78 -12.69
C LYS A 284 2.41 14.90 -12.25
N PRO A 285 1.89 15.73 -13.16
CA PRO A 285 1.01 16.87 -12.84
C PRO A 285 -0.17 16.49 -11.93
N LYS A 286 -0.78 15.32 -12.14
CA LYS A 286 -1.90 14.82 -11.33
C LYS A 286 -1.61 14.76 -9.82
N TYR A 287 -0.36 14.48 -9.42
CA TYR A 287 0.03 14.45 -8.01
C TYR A 287 0.05 15.84 -7.41
N PHE A 288 0.49 16.85 -8.18
CA PHE A 288 0.49 18.24 -7.73
C PHE A 288 -0.92 18.74 -7.41
N GLU A 289 -1.91 18.42 -8.25
CA GLU A 289 -3.31 18.79 -8.00
C GLU A 289 -3.84 18.12 -6.73
N TRP A 290 -3.59 16.82 -6.57
CA TRP A 290 -4.02 16.04 -5.42
C TRP A 290 -3.46 16.58 -4.11
N HIS A 291 -2.15 16.75 -4.03
CA HIS A 291 -1.49 17.11 -2.77
C HIS A 291 -1.71 18.58 -2.42
N ARG A 292 -1.72 19.48 -3.39
CA ARG A 292 -2.08 20.89 -3.16
C ARG A 292 -3.48 21.02 -2.57
N GLU A 293 -4.44 20.27 -3.10
CA GLU A 293 -5.79 20.26 -2.54
C GLU A 293 -5.81 19.66 -1.12
N GLY A 294 -5.04 18.62 -0.86
CA GLY A 294 -4.84 18.05 0.47
C GLY A 294 -4.29 19.08 1.47
N PHE A 295 -3.21 19.78 1.12
CA PHE A 295 -2.61 20.86 1.93
C PHE A 295 -3.59 22.02 2.16
N ARG A 296 -4.29 22.46 1.10
CA ARG A 296 -5.32 23.50 1.19
C ARG A 296 -6.43 23.15 2.19
N ARG A 297 -6.93 21.93 2.13
CA ARG A 297 -7.97 21.44 3.06
C ARG A 297 -7.49 21.32 4.49
N LEU A 298 -6.26 20.86 4.68
CA LEU A 298 -5.70 20.78 6.01
C LEU A 298 -5.50 22.18 6.61
N ARG A 299 -5.01 23.13 5.81
CA ARG A 299 -4.87 24.54 6.21
C ARG A 299 -6.22 25.14 6.61
N ALA A 300 -7.28 24.95 5.82
CA ALA A 300 -8.61 25.45 6.15
C ALA A 300 -9.12 24.90 7.50
N ARG A 301 -8.93 23.60 7.74
CA ARG A 301 -9.30 22.99 9.03
C ARG A 301 -8.54 23.58 10.21
N LEU A 302 -7.22 23.79 10.07
CA LEU A 302 -6.37 24.37 11.12
C LEU A 302 -6.73 25.83 11.41
N SER A 303 -7.20 26.57 10.40
CA SER A 303 -7.62 27.98 10.53
C SER A 303 -9.10 28.12 10.94
N GLY A 304 -9.83 27.03 11.23
CA GLY A 304 -11.26 27.10 11.56
C GLY A 304 -12.17 27.52 10.39
N GLN A 305 -11.66 27.48 9.16
CA GLN A 305 -12.41 27.86 7.97
C GLN A 305 -13.23 26.67 7.43
N ALA A 306 -14.39 26.95 6.88
CA ALA A 306 -15.18 25.92 6.19
C ALA A 306 -14.40 25.37 4.99
N VAL A 307 -14.29 24.06 4.90
CA VAL A 307 -13.70 23.38 3.73
C VAL A 307 -14.73 23.43 2.60
N THR A 308 -14.59 24.38 1.68
CA THR A 308 -15.42 24.45 0.49
C THR A 308 -14.95 23.46 -0.56
N GLY A 309 -15.88 22.73 -1.20
CA GLY A 309 -15.63 21.77 -2.27
C GLY A 309 -16.01 20.32 -1.90
N THR A 310 -16.64 19.66 -2.85
CA THR A 310 -17.12 18.28 -2.73
C THR A 310 -15.99 17.28 -2.98
N GLY A 311 -15.27 16.89 -1.95
CA GLY A 311 -14.32 15.76 -2.05
C GLY A 311 -12.96 16.09 -2.69
N LEU A 312 -11.95 15.31 -2.39
CA LEU A 312 -10.72 15.23 -3.18
C LEU A 312 -11.08 14.87 -4.62
N PRO A 313 -10.31 15.29 -5.65
CA PRO A 313 -10.59 14.91 -7.03
C PRO A 313 -10.99 13.45 -7.10
N ALA A 314 -12.13 13.17 -7.73
CA ALA A 314 -12.72 11.84 -7.70
C ALA A 314 -11.76 10.85 -8.38
N ASN A 315 -10.95 10.19 -7.57
CA ASN A 315 -10.30 8.97 -8.01
C ASN A 315 -11.37 7.89 -7.92
N GLU A 316 -11.92 7.47 -9.04
CA GLU A 316 -12.99 6.46 -9.13
C GLU A 316 -12.65 5.18 -8.38
N HIS A 317 -11.36 4.93 -8.13
CA HIS A 317 -10.84 3.76 -7.41
C HIS A 317 -10.77 3.91 -5.88
N MET A 318 -11.11 5.09 -5.33
CA MET A 318 -11.13 5.33 -3.87
C MET A 318 -12.55 5.47 -3.28
N ARG A 319 -13.59 5.28 -4.11
CA ARG A 319 -15.00 5.21 -3.66
C ARG A 319 -15.30 3.90 -2.97
#